data_813cf19180d6d63433f3822e5326374d
#
_entry.id   813cf19180d6d63433f3822e5326374d
#
_cell.length_a   1.000
_cell.length_b   1.000
_cell.length_c   1.000
_cell.angle_alpha   90.00
_cell.angle_beta   90.00
_cell.angle_gamma   90.00
#
_symmetry.space_group_name_H-M   'P 1'
#
loop_
_entity.id
_entity.type
_entity.pdbx_description
1 polymer ?
#
loop_
_entity_poly.entity_id
_entity_poly.type
_entity_poly.pdbx_seq_one_letter_code
_entity_poly.pdbx_strand_id
1 'polypeptide(L)'
;MANIMKMAEYDKVVRHFVADYVDNLTPHQMREIISEQTHIDFENIRRDAGQVSVFEEMAGWDSELWIDTATHFNLPDLEDMYDE
;
A
#
# COMPACT_ATOMS: atom_id res chain seq x y z
N MET A 1 -6.39 -13.30 7.86
CA MET A 1 -6.67 -12.46 6.79
C MET A 1 -7.51 -11.31 7.18
N ALA A 2 -6.93 -10.27 7.53
CA ALA A 2 -7.65 -9.17 8.06
C ALA A 2 -7.90 -8.13 6.98
N ASN A 3 -9.15 -7.97 6.64
CA ASN A 3 -9.59 -6.83 5.86
C ASN A 3 -10.11 -5.83 6.87
N ILE A 4 -9.32 -4.84 7.18
CA ILE A 4 -9.63 -3.87 8.22
C ILE A 4 -10.41 -2.68 7.71
N MET A 5 -10.61 -2.59 6.41
CA MET A 5 -11.31 -1.46 5.81
C MET A 5 -12.05 -1.89 4.55
N LYS A 6 -12.96 -1.04 4.10
CA LYS A 6 -13.68 -1.28 2.86
C LYS A 6 -12.74 -1.19 1.67
N MET A 7 -13.04 -1.93 0.62
CA MET A 7 -12.20 -1.97 -0.57
C MET A 7 -12.02 -0.58 -1.20
N ALA A 8 -13.04 0.26 -1.16
CA ALA A 8 -12.91 1.61 -1.70
C ALA A 8 -11.88 2.43 -0.94
N GLU A 9 -11.83 2.30 0.36
CA GLU A 9 -10.85 2.98 1.19
C GLU A 9 -9.45 2.38 1.01
N TYR A 10 -9.39 1.06 0.98
CA TYR A 10 -8.15 0.34 0.75
C TYR A 10 -7.51 0.77 -0.58
N ASP A 11 -8.33 0.86 -1.63
CA ASP A 11 -7.87 1.30 -2.94
C ASP A 11 -7.24 2.68 -2.90
N LYS A 12 -7.83 3.59 -2.14
CA LYS A 12 -7.27 4.94 -2.02
C LYS A 12 -5.91 4.93 -1.35
N VAL A 13 -5.74 4.11 -0.33
CA VAL A 13 -4.46 3.97 0.37
C VAL A 13 -3.40 3.45 -0.58
N VAL A 14 -3.72 2.38 -1.30
CA VAL A 14 -2.78 1.76 -2.23
C VAL A 14 -2.39 2.74 -3.34
N ARG A 15 -3.37 3.42 -3.91
CA ARG A 15 -3.09 4.39 -4.99
C ARG A 15 -2.21 5.53 -4.52
N HIS A 16 -2.46 6.02 -3.32
CA HIS A 16 -1.66 7.09 -2.76
C HIS A 16 -0.21 6.65 -2.58
N PHE A 17 -0.01 5.49 -1.99
CA PHE A 17 1.33 4.94 -1.78
C PHE A 17 2.05 4.70 -3.11
N VAL A 18 1.38 4.02 -4.04
CA VAL A 18 1.99 3.68 -5.32
C VAL A 18 2.36 4.93 -6.11
N ALA A 19 1.48 5.92 -6.13
CA ALA A 19 1.76 7.16 -6.86
C ALA A 19 3.01 7.83 -6.35
N ASP A 20 3.15 7.96 -5.04
CA ASP A 20 4.33 8.60 -4.46
C ASP A 20 5.59 7.75 -4.61
N TYR A 21 5.46 6.44 -4.41
CA TYR A 21 6.58 5.52 -4.52
C TYR A 21 7.16 5.54 -5.93
N VAL A 22 6.30 5.41 -6.92
CA VAL A 22 6.71 5.35 -8.32
C VAL A 22 7.22 6.72 -8.79
N ASP A 23 6.59 7.80 -8.32
CA ASP A 23 6.97 9.15 -8.68
C ASP A 23 8.41 9.46 -8.26
N ASN A 24 8.83 8.93 -7.13
CA ASN A 24 10.16 9.16 -6.61
C ASN A 24 11.25 8.28 -7.20
N LEU A 25 10.89 7.11 -7.73
CA LEU A 25 11.86 6.11 -8.15
C LEU A 25 11.97 5.92 -9.65
N THR A 26 11.02 6.41 -10.43
CA THR A 26 10.87 5.98 -11.83
C THR A 26 10.84 7.14 -12.80
N PRO A 27 11.54 7.02 -13.95
CA PRO A 27 11.41 8.02 -15.03
C PRO A 27 9.96 8.13 -15.48
N HIS A 28 9.58 9.34 -15.87
CA HIS A 28 8.19 9.63 -16.21
C HIS A 28 7.61 8.67 -17.25
N GLN A 29 8.36 8.33 -18.28
CA GLN A 29 7.83 7.49 -19.34
C GLN A 29 7.59 6.03 -18.93
N MET A 30 8.15 5.59 -17.81
CA MET A 30 7.95 4.23 -17.32
C MET A 30 6.99 4.16 -16.12
N ARG A 31 6.59 5.32 -15.61
CA ARG A 31 5.79 5.41 -14.39
C ARG A 31 4.49 4.62 -14.48
N GLU A 32 3.81 4.72 -15.61
CA GLU A 32 2.52 4.07 -15.80
C GLU A 32 2.63 2.56 -15.76
N ILE A 33 3.65 2.01 -16.44
CA ILE A 33 3.87 0.57 -16.48
C ILE A 33 4.22 0.02 -15.11
N ILE A 34 5.09 0.70 -14.40
CA ILE A 34 5.53 0.27 -13.08
C ILE A 34 4.41 0.41 -12.05
N SER A 35 3.60 1.47 -12.14
CA SER A 35 2.43 1.62 -11.27
C SER A 35 1.46 0.47 -11.45
N GLU A 36 1.19 0.10 -12.69
CA GLU A 36 0.28 -1.00 -12.99
C GLU A 36 0.81 -2.32 -12.43
N GLN A 37 2.09 -2.60 -12.63
CA GLN A 37 2.71 -3.82 -12.11
C GLN A 37 2.68 -3.84 -10.58
N THR A 38 2.93 -2.72 -9.95
CA THR A 38 2.91 -2.61 -8.50
C THR A 38 1.50 -2.86 -7.96
N HIS A 39 0.48 -2.32 -8.61
CA HIS A 39 -0.91 -2.59 -8.23
C HIS A 39 -1.25 -4.07 -8.34
N ILE A 40 -0.78 -4.73 -9.39
CA ILE A 40 -1.01 -6.17 -9.58
C ILE A 40 -0.34 -6.95 -8.46
N ASP A 41 0.89 -6.61 -8.11
CA ASP A 41 1.63 -7.28 -7.05
C ASP A 41 0.91 -7.14 -5.71
N PHE A 42 0.45 -5.93 -5.38
CA PHE A 42 -0.28 -5.70 -4.14
C PHE A 42 -1.62 -6.43 -4.13
N GLU A 43 -2.29 -6.49 -5.26
CA GLU A 43 -3.56 -7.20 -5.35
C GLU A 43 -3.37 -8.70 -5.12
N ASN A 44 -2.29 -9.28 -5.64
CA ASN A 44 -1.97 -10.68 -5.42
C ASN A 44 -1.70 -10.96 -3.93
N ILE A 45 -0.98 -10.07 -3.27
CA ILE A 45 -0.72 -10.19 -1.84
C ILE A 45 -2.02 -10.10 -1.05
N ARG A 46 -2.87 -9.14 -1.41
CA ARG A 46 -4.15 -8.97 -0.73
C ARG A 46 -5.02 -10.22 -0.83
N ARG A 47 -5.07 -10.82 -2.01
CA ARG A 47 -5.87 -12.04 -2.23
C ARG A 47 -5.35 -13.20 -1.40
N ASP A 48 -4.04 -13.32 -1.28
CA ASP A 48 -3.42 -14.44 -0.58
C ASP A 48 -3.40 -14.24 0.93
N ALA A 49 -3.15 -13.02 1.39
CA ALA A 49 -2.87 -12.79 2.81
C ALA A 49 -3.63 -11.63 3.44
N GLY A 50 -4.40 -10.87 2.65
CA GLY A 50 -5.23 -9.80 3.18
C GLY A 50 -4.60 -8.42 3.11
N GLN A 51 -5.36 -7.40 3.50
CA GLN A 51 -4.95 -6.01 3.39
C GLN A 51 -3.75 -5.67 4.27
N VAL A 52 -3.71 -6.20 5.47
CA VAL A 52 -2.61 -5.91 6.40
C VAL A 52 -1.27 -6.36 5.84
N SER A 53 -1.25 -7.49 5.15
CA SER A 53 -0.02 -7.98 4.53
C SER A 53 0.49 -7.04 3.44
N VAL A 54 -0.41 -6.40 2.70
CA VAL A 54 -0.03 -5.38 1.72
C VAL A 54 0.60 -4.18 2.42
N PHE A 55 0.03 -3.74 3.53
CA PHE A 55 0.58 -2.63 4.31
C PHE A 55 1.97 -2.96 4.87
N GLU A 56 2.17 -4.19 5.30
CA GLU A 56 3.49 -4.65 5.74
C GLU A 56 4.51 -4.60 4.61
N GLU A 57 4.08 -5.01 3.44
CA GLU A 57 4.94 -4.98 2.26
C GLU A 57 5.33 -3.53 1.92
N MET A 58 4.37 -2.62 1.97
CA MET A 58 4.64 -1.19 1.75
C MET A 58 5.67 -0.66 2.73
N ALA A 59 5.52 -1.01 3.99
CA ALA A 59 6.46 -0.58 5.03
C ALA A 59 7.86 -1.15 4.80
N GLY A 60 7.94 -2.34 4.23
CA GLY A 60 9.22 -2.94 3.88
C GLY A 60 9.88 -2.29 2.67
N TRP A 61 9.08 -1.78 1.74
CA TRP A 61 9.59 -1.12 0.55
C TRP A 61 10.11 0.28 0.87
N ASP A 62 9.35 1.04 1.64
CA ASP A 62 9.70 2.41 2.02
C ASP A 62 8.95 2.76 3.30
N SER A 63 9.62 2.61 4.43
CA SER A 63 8.98 2.78 5.72
C SER A 63 8.54 4.23 5.97
N GLU A 64 9.32 5.20 5.49
CA GLU A 64 8.94 6.60 5.65
C GLU A 64 7.70 6.94 4.85
N LEU A 65 7.63 6.45 3.63
CA LEU A 65 6.47 6.66 2.79
C LEU A 65 5.24 5.97 3.37
N TRP A 66 5.42 4.77 3.92
CA TRP A 66 4.32 4.08 4.58
C TRP A 66 3.78 4.89 5.77
N ILE A 67 4.68 5.42 6.60
CA ILE A 67 4.28 6.22 7.75
C ILE A 67 3.52 7.47 7.28
N ASP A 68 4.00 8.11 6.24
CA ASP A 68 3.36 9.29 5.68
C ASP A 68 1.95 8.95 5.15
N THR A 69 1.84 7.85 4.44
CA THR A 69 0.55 7.38 3.91
C THR A 69 -0.42 7.05 5.03
N ALA A 70 0.04 6.32 6.04
CA ALA A 70 -0.79 5.96 7.18
C ALA A 70 -1.28 7.19 7.94
N THR A 71 -0.42 8.18 8.08
CA THR A 71 -0.78 9.43 8.73
C THR A 71 -1.83 10.19 7.91
N HIS A 72 -1.64 10.22 6.61
CA HIS A 72 -2.58 10.89 5.69
C HIS A 72 -3.99 10.31 5.80
N PHE A 73 -4.10 9.00 5.96
CA PHE A 73 -5.40 8.32 6.04
C PHE A 73 -5.83 7.98 7.47
N ASN A 74 -5.07 8.44 8.47
CA ASN A 74 -5.39 8.16 9.88
C ASN A 74 -5.47 6.69 10.19
N LEU A 75 -4.53 5.92 9.68
CA LEU A 75 -4.51 4.49 9.92
C LEU A 75 -3.79 4.16 11.24
N PRO A 76 -4.19 3.07 11.91
CA PRO A 76 -3.48 2.64 13.12
C PRO A 76 -2.10 2.07 12.75
N ASP A 77 -1.27 1.85 13.76
CA ASP A 77 0.01 1.17 13.56
C ASP A 77 -0.22 -0.26 13.11
N LEU A 78 0.76 -0.81 12.40
CA LEU A 78 0.65 -2.19 11.94
C LEU A 78 0.43 -3.18 13.07
N GLU A 79 1.05 -2.94 14.22
CA GLU A 79 0.86 -3.79 15.39
C GLU A 79 -0.60 -3.83 15.82
N ASP A 80 -1.27 -2.69 15.75
CA ASP A 80 -2.67 -2.60 16.13
C ASP A 80 -3.57 -3.31 15.12
N MET A 81 -3.15 -3.37 13.87
CA MET A 81 -3.91 -4.06 12.83
C MET A 81 -3.94 -5.56 13.02
N TYR A 82 -2.96 -6.12 13.71
CA TYR A 82 -2.92 -7.55 13.99
C TYR A 82 -3.74 -7.94 15.18
N ASP A 83 -4.14 -6.98 15.95
CA ASP A 83 -4.80 -7.25 17.23
C ASP A 83 -6.29 -7.40 17.04
N GLU A 84 -6.68 -8.51 16.50
CA GLU A 84 -8.08 -8.71 16.24
C GLU A 84 -8.71 -9.73 17.09
#